data_dae9ac310f9f826f4e37a492b96008d0
#
_entry.id   dae9ac310f9f826f4e37a492b96008d0
#
_cell.length_a   1.000
_cell.length_b   1.000
_cell.length_c   1.000
_cell.angle_alpha   90.00
_cell.angle_beta   90.00
_cell.angle_gamma   90.00
#
_symmetry.space_group_name_H-M   'P 1'
#
loop_
_entity.id
_entity.type
_entity.pdbx_description
1 polymer ?
#
loop_
_entity_poly.entity_id
_entity_poly.type
_entity_poly.pdbx_seq_one_letter_code
_entity_poly.pdbx_strand_id
1 'polypeptide(L)'
;MERSGAGGVLRSLTVAVLFLVILLLVVFSARAYQYAVDVQDKNDELRAVLSYVVTAVNADRASRVSVEERDGMRVLVIRDVEADTEQRIFFDEGAVREDYGLAGSVIDRKGASEIGSAKRFEIIMIKEDLIRIDTDLGSSYVHIH
;
A
#
# COMPACT_ATOMS: atom_id res chain seq x y z
N MET A 1 3.05 -4.63 70.70
CA MET A 1 1.98 -4.05 69.91
C MET A 1 2.50 -3.54 68.55
N GLU A 2 3.19 -4.33 67.71
CA GLU A 2 3.77 -3.89 66.42
C GLU A 2 3.52 -4.84 65.27
N ARG A 3 2.49 -5.67 65.33
CA ARG A 3 2.16 -6.61 64.21
C ARG A 3 1.08 -6.10 63.24
N SER A 4 0.50 -4.94 63.50
CA SER A 4 -0.60 -4.41 62.68
C SER A 4 -0.13 -3.61 61.44
N GLY A 5 1.07 -3.06 61.46
CA GLY A 5 1.58 -2.24 60.35
C GLY A 5 2.02 -3.05 59.12
N ALA A 6 2.68 -4.18 59.33
CA ALA A 6 3.23 -4.98 58.21
C ALA A 6 2.15 -5.60 57.30
N GLY A 7 1.02 -6.01 57.87
CA GLY A 7 -0.11 -6.54 57.10
C GLY A 7 -0.81 -5.49 56.22
N GLY A 8 -0.88 -4.25 56.70
CA GLY A 8 -1.44 -3.13 55.93
C GLY A 8 -0.56 -2.74 54.75
N VAL A 9 0.76 -2.66 55.00
CA VAL A 9 1.73 -2.34 53.93
C VAL A 9 1.74 -3.43 52.84
N LEU A 10 1.70 -4.70 53.24
CA LEU A 10 1.69 -5.81 52.29
C LEU A 10 0.43 -5.78 51.41
N ARG A 11 -0.75 -5.52 51.98
CA ARG A 11 -2.00 -5.37 51.21
C ARG A 11 -1.94 -4.19 50.24
N SER A 12 -1.45 -3.06 50.70
CA SER A 12 -1.29 -1.87 49.84
C SER A 12 -0.33 -2.11 48.69
N LEU A 13 0.78 -2.82 48.93
CA LEU A 13 1.75 -3.20 47.89
C LEU A 13 1.12 -4.15 46.88
N THR A 14 0.37 -5.15 47.32
CA THR A 14 -0.31 -6.10 46.45
C THR A 14 -1.32 -5.39 45.52
N VAL A 15 -2.11 -4.47 46.09
CA VAL A 15 -3.07 -3.67 45.32
C VAL A 15 -2.35 -2.78 44.28
N ALA A 16 -1.25 -2.15 44.69
CA ALA A 16 -0.46 -1.31 43.79
C ALA A 16 0.15 -2.11 42.65
N VAL A 17 0.69 -3.30 42.90
CA VAL A 17 1.24 -4.19 41.87
C VAL A 17 0.11 -4.67 40.93
N LEU A 18 -1.05 -5.06 41.48
CA LEU A 18 -2.19 -5.47 40.65
C LEU A 18 -2.64 -4.33 39.73
N PHE A 19 -2.71 -3.11 40.27
CA PHE A 19 -3.09 -1.94 39.46
C PHE A 19 -2.07 -1.64 38.36
N LEU A 20 -0.77 -1.78 38.65
CA LEU A 20 0.30 -1.65 37.67
C LEU A 20 0.18 -2.68 36.54
N VAL A 21 -0.09 -3.94 36.88
CA VAL A 21 -0.27 -5.01 35.90
C VAL A 21 -1.47 -4.72 35.00
N ILE A 22 -2.59 -4.25 35.56
CA ILE A 22 -3.77 -3.89 34.79
C ILE A 22 -3.45 -2.72 33.82
N LEU A 23 -2.75 -1.69 34.31
CA LEU A 23 -2.33 -0.57 33.43
C LEU A 23 -1.43 -1.03 32.29
N LEU A 24 -0.46 -1.91 32.57
CA LEU A 24 0.40 -2.48 31.53
C LEU A 24 -0.42 -3.26 30.50
N LEU A 25 -1.37 -4.09 30.94
CA LEU A 25 -2.24 -4.85 30.01
C LEU A 25 -3.07 -3.91 29.13
N VAL A 26 -3.61 -2.83 29.65
CA VAL A 26 -4.36 -1.83 28.88
C VAL A 26 -3.46 -1.18 27.83
N VAL A 27 -2.24 -0.75 28.21
CA VAL A 27 -1.29 -0.14 27.28
C VAL A 27 -0.86 -1.12 26.18
N PHE A 28 -0.56 -2.37 26.52
CA PHE A 28 -0.22 -3.40 25.54
C PHE A 28 -1.37 -3.70 24.59
N SER A 29 -2.59 -3.80 25.12
CA SER A 29 -3.79 -4.04 24.29
C SER A 29 -4.05 -2.89 23.32
N ALA A 30 -3.90 -1.65 23.76
CA ALA A 30 -4.07 -0.46 22.92
C ALA A 30 -3.03 -0.43 21.79
N ARG A 31 -1.76 -0.73 22.09
CA ARG A 31 -0.69 -0.79 21.08
C ARG A 31 -0.89 -1.93 20.08
N ALA A 32 -1.29 -3.11 20.57
CA ALA A 32 -1.59 -4.24 19.69
C ALA A 32 -2.76 -3.94 18.73
N TYR A 33 -3.79 -3.27 19.24
CA TYR A 33 -4.93 -2.84 18.43
C TYR A 33 -4.50 -1.82 17.34
N GLN A 34 -3.74 -0.77 17.73
CA GLN A 34 -3.24 0.20 16.75
C GLN A 34 -2.40 -0.45 15.65
N TYR A 35 -1.50 -1.36 16.01
CA TYR A 35 -0.70 -2.09 15.04
C TYR A 35 -1.55 -2.92 14.08
N ALA A 36 -2.60 -3.59 14.58
CA ALA A 36 -3.51 -4.38 13.75
C ALA A 36 -4.31 -3.50 12.76
N VAL A 37 -4.79 -2.34 13.21
CA VAL A 37 -5.49 -1.37 12.37
C VAL A 37 -4.57 -0.81 11.29
N ASP A 38 -3.35 -0.38 11.65
CA ASP A 38 -2.38 0.18 10.69
C ASP A 38 -2.01 -0.83 9.58
N VAL A 39 -1.88 -2.11 9.93
CA VAL A 39 -1.61 -3.18 8.96
C VAL A 39 -2.79 -3.40 8.04
N GLN A 40 -4.01 -3.36 8.57
CA GLN A 40 -5.23 -3.55 7.80
C GLN A 40 -5.44 -2.40 6.82
N ASP A 41 -5.30 -1.15 7.26
CA ASP A 41 -5.45 0.04 6.42
C ASP A 41 -4.47 0.02 5.24
N LYS A 42 -3.21 -0.36 5.47
CA LYS A 42 -2.21 -0.50 4.39
C LYS A 42 -2.54 -1.61 3.40
N ASN A 43 -3.07 -2.73 3.88
CA ASN A 43 -3.49 -3.81 3.00
C ASN A 43 -4.69 -3.40 2.13
N ASP A 44 -5.63 -2.66 2.70
CA ASP A 44 -6.81 -2.18 1.98
C ASP A 44 -6.44 -1.12 0.94
N GLU A 45 -5.50 -0.21 1.26
CA GLU A 45 -4.96 0.77 0.32
C GLU A 45 -4.28 0.08 -0.88
N LEU A 46 -3.43 -0.92 -0.62
CA LEU A 46 -2.73 -1.64 -1.67
C LEU A 46 -3.69 -2.45 -2.56
N ARG A 47 -4.74 -3.04 -1.97
CA ARG A 47 -5.81 -3.70 -2.74
C ARG A 47 -6.56 -2.71 -3.62
N ALA A 48 -6.81 -1.50 -3.14
CA ALA A 48 -7.44 -0.44 -3.92
C ALA A 48 -6.55 -0.05 -5.11
N VAL A 49 -5.23 0.11 -4.90
CA VAL A 49 -4.25 0.36 -5.98
C VAL A 49 -4.28 -0.76 -7.02
N LEU A 50 -4.22 -2.03 -6.60
CA LEU A 50 -4.28 -3.16 -7.52
C LEU A 50 -5.59 -3.19 -8.31
N SER A 51 -6.72 -2.97 -7.63
CA SER A 51 -8.04 -2.90 -8.27
C SER A 51 -8.12 -1.77 -9.30
N TYR A 52 -7.54 -0.62 -8.96
CA TYR A 52 -7.44 0.51 -9.87
C TYR A 52 -6.65 0.15 -11.15
N VAL A 53 -5.44 -0.41 -10.99
CA VAL A 53 -4.61 -0.82 -12.13
C VAL A 53 -5.31 -1.85 -13.01
N VAL A 54 -5.95 -2.86 -12.41
CA VAL A 54 -6.73 -3.86 -13.14
C VAL A 54 -7.86 -3.19 -13.93
N THR A 55 -8.56 -2.25 -13.31
CA THR A 55 -9.64 -1.50 -13.96
C THR A 55 -9.11 -0.65 -15.10
N ALA A 56 -8.01 0.06 -14.89
CA ALA A 56 -7.38 0.89 -15.92
C ALA A 56 -6.96 0.08 -17.14
N VAL A 57 -6.31 -1.08 -16.91
CA VAL A 57 -5.89 -1.98 -18.01
C VAL A 57 -7.07 -2.53 -18.82
N ASN A 58 -8.21 -2.74 -18.17
CA ASN A 58 -9.41 -3.32 -18.80
C ASN A 58 -10.45 -2.29 -19.23
N ALA A 59 -10.22 -1.00 -18.99
CA ALA A 59 -11.23 0.04 -19.22
C ALA A 59 -11.55 0.24 -20.69
N ASP A 60 -10.55 0.09 -21.57
CA ASP A 60 -10.72 0.30 -23.01
C ASP A 60 -10.03 -0.80 -23.81
N ARG A 61 -10.82 -1.58 -24.56
CA ARG A 61 -10.33 -2.64 -25.43
C ARG A 61 -9.58 -2.15 -26.67
N ALA A 62 -9.71 -0.88 -27.02
CA ALA A 62 -9.00 -0.26 -28.15
C ALA A 62 -7.61 0.25 -27.72
N SER A 63 -7.34 0.34 -26.44
CA SER A 63 -6.06 0.80 -25.90
C SER A 63 -4.98 -0.26 -26.03
N ARG A 64 -3.75 0.17 -26.29
CA ARG A 64 -2.56 -0.69 -26.24
C ARG A 64 -1.92 -0.58 -24.87
N VAL A 65 -1.70 -1.72 -24.24
CA VAL A 65 -1.04 -1.81 -22.94
C VAL A 65 0.38 -2.33 -23.13
N SER A 66 1.36 -1.62 -22.58
CA SER A 66 2.77 -2.02 -22.61
C SER A 66 3.43 -1.71 -21.26
N VAL A 67 4.53 -2.40 -20.99
CA VAL A 67 5.42 -2.08 -19.86
C VAL A 67 6.74 -1.61 -20.45
N GLU A 68 7.09 -0.37 -20.17
CA GLU A 68 8.26 0.29 -20.72
C GLU A 68 9.19 0.75 -19.60
N GLU A 69 10.45 0.93 -19.94
CA GLU A 69 11.41 1.60 -19.06
C GLU A 69 11.58 3.04 -19.52
N ARG A 70 11.16 4.00 -18.70
CA ARG A 70 11.28 5.43 -18.96
C ARG A 70 11.89 6.13 -17.74
N ASP A 71 12.87 6.96 -17.95
CA ASP A 71 13.57 7.70 -16.90
C ASP A 71 14.10 6.82 -15.74
N GLY A 72 14.52 5.57 -16.07
CA GLY A 72 15.02 4.59 -15.11
C GLY A 72 13.93 3.95 -14.24
N MET A 73 12.66 4.10 -14.61
CA MET A 73 11.51 3.51 -13.94
C MET A 73 10.75 2.59 -14.88
N ARG A 74 10.17 1.52 -14.32
CA ARG A 74 9.19 0.72 -15.04
C ARG A 74 7.84 1.39 -15.01
N VAL A 75 7.27 1.59 -16.18
CA VAL A 75 6.03 2.33 -16.38
C VAL A 75 5.05 1.42 -17.12
N LEU A 76 3.87 1.27 -16.57
CA LEU A 76 2.73 0.71 -17.29
C LEU A 76 2.14 1.82 -18.15
N VAL A 77 2.16 1.62 -19.45
CA VAL A 77 1.63 2.58 -20.43
C VAL A 77 0.35 1.99 -21.03
N ILE A 78 -0.73 2.72 -20.89
CA ILE A 78 -2.02 2.43 -21.51
C ILE A 78 -2.26 3.53 -22.54
N ARG A 79 -2.12 3.19 -23.81
CA ARG A 79 -2.18 4.16 -24.90
C ARG A 79 -3.50 4.09 -25.63
N ASP A 80 -4.20 5.21 -25.65
CA ASP A 80 -5.31 5.45 -26.55
C ASP A 80 -4.75 5.81 -27.93
N VAL A 81 -4.97 4.92 -28.91
CA VAL A 81 -4.43 5.07 -30.25
C VAL A 81 -5.18 6.14 -31.05
N GLU A 82 -6.47 6.34 -30.78
CA GLU A 82 -7.29 7.32 -31.48
C GLU A 82 -7.02 8.75 -31.02
N ALA A 83 -6.90 8.93 -29.71
CA ALA A 83 -6.61 10.24 -29.11
C ALA A 83 -5.13 10.61 -29.11
N ASP A 84 -4.23 9.69 -29.44
CA ASP A 84 -2.76 9.84 -29.32
C ASP A 84 -2.31 10.30 -27.93
N THR A 85 -2.98 9.76 -26.91
CA THR A 85 -2.68 10.02 -25.48
C THR A 85 -2.29 8.73 -24.78
N GLU A 86 -1.62 8.88 -23.66
CA GLU A 86 -1.27 7.75 -22.81
C GLU A 86 -1.49 8.05 -21.33
N GLN A 87 -2.02 7.07 -20.63
CA GLN A 87 -2.05 6.96 -19.19
C GLN A 87 -0.81 6.18 -18.76
N ARG A 88 -0.06 6.69 -17.81
CA ARG A 88 1.21 6.12 -17.34
C ARG A 88 1.12 5.88 -15.85
N ILE A 89 1.27 4.62 -15.43
CA ILE A 89 1.26 4.23 -14.02
C ILE A 89 2.66 3.74 -13.65
N PHE A 90 3.24 4.31 -12.61
CA PHE A 90 4.61 4.04 -12.19
C PHE A 90 4.76 4.14 -10.67
N PHE A 91 5.87 3.58 -10.17
CA PHE A 91 6.22 3.63 -8.76
C PHE A 91 7.33 4.64 -8.54
N ASP A 92 7.10 5.61 -7.66
CA ASP A 92 8.06 6.66 -7.34
C ASP A 92 7.95 7.05 -5.86
N GLU A 93 9.10 7.07 -5.16
CA GLU A 93 9.23 7.51 -3.76
C GLU A 93 8.22 6.87 -2.78
N GLY A 94 7.94 5.57 -2.93
CA GLY A 94 7.05 4.85 -2.03
C GLY A 94 5.55 5.00 -2.34
N ALA A 95 5.21 5.61 -3.47
CA ALA A 95 3.84 5.79 -3.95
C ALA A 95 3.69 5.24 -5.38
N VAL A 96 2.52 4.70 -5.67
CA VAL A 96 2.07 4.41 -7.02
C VAL A 96 1.40 5.66 -7.57
N ARG A 97 1.90 6.16 -8.69
CA ARG A 97 1.49 7.42 -9.29
C ARG A 97 0.98 7.21 -10.69
N GLU A 98 0.17 8.15 -11.12
CA GLU A 98 -0.43 8.20 -12.43
C GLU A 98 -0.21 9.56 -13.08
N ASP A 99 0.14 9.54 -14.35
CA ASP A 99 0.30 10.71 -15.18
C ASP A 99 -0.39 10.50 -16.53
N TYR A 100 -0.94 11.55 -17.10
CA TYR A 100 -1.58 11.58 -18.41
C TYR A 100 -0.85 12.56 -19.31
N GLY A 101 -0.62 12.16 -20.55
CA GLY A 101 0.01 13.02 -21.53
C GLY A 101 -0.15 12.55 -22.96
N LEU A 102 0.43 13.31 -23.87
CA LEU A 102 0.54 12.90 -25.26
C LEU A 102 1.47 11.69 -25.39
N ALA A 103 1.20 10.83 -26.33
CA ALA A 103 1.99 9.64 -26.54
C ALA A 103 3.48 9.97 -26.77
N GLY A 104 4.35 9.32 -26.00
CA GLY A 104 5.80 9.54 -26.05
C GLY A 104 6.29 10.82 -25.36
N SER A 105 5.43 11.61 -24.74
CA SER A 105 5.87 12.78 -23.96
C SER A 105 6.61 12.37 -22.67
N VAL A 106 7.39 13.31 -22.10
CA VAL A 106 8.08 13.13 -20.83
C VAL A 106 7.07 12.99 -19.69
N ILE A 107 7.38 12.13 -18.71
CA ILE A 107 6.54 11.94 -17.52
C ILE A 107 6.64 13.17 -16.62
N ASP A 108 5.52 13.77 -16.28
CA ASP A 108 5.48 14.82 -15.26
C ASP A 108 5.37 14.22 -13.85
N ARG A 109 6.52 13.86 -13.28
CA ARG A 109 6.58 13.26 -11.93
C ARG A 109 6.00 14.16 -10.84
N LYS A 110 6.07 15.49 -11.00
CA LYS A 110 5.57 16.44 -10.00
C LYS A 110 4.09 16.68 -10.12
N GLY A 111 3.57 16.65 -11.34
CA GLY A 111 2.13 16.78 -11.60
C GLY A 111 1.37 15.44 -11.52
N ALA A 112 2.07 14.32 -11.42
CA ALA A 112 1.46 13.00 -11.32
C ALA A 112 0.60 12.86 -10.08
N SER A 113 -0.60 12.30 -10.24
CA SER A 113 -1.54 12.02 -9.16
C SER A 113 -1.11 10.75 -8.40
N GLU A 114 -1.20 10.79 -7.08
CA GLU A 114 -0.95 9.63 -6.25
C GLU A 114 -2.21 8.75 -6.23
N ILE A 115 -2.04 7.45 -6.58
CA ILE A 115 -3.10 6.44 -6.52
C ILE A 115 -3.13 5.80 -5.12
N GLY A 116 -1.97 5.59 -4.52
CA GLY A 116 -1.80 5.07 -3.17
C GLY A 116 -0.35 4.69 -2.86
N SER A 117 -0.11 4.36 -1.61
CA SER A 117 1.22 4.02 -1.10
C SER A 117 1.52 2.54 -1.25
N ALA A 118 2.79 2.20 -1.49
CA ALA A 118 3.30 0.85 -1.47
C ALA A 118 4.77 0.85 -1.00
N LYS A 119 5.22 -0.25 -0.41
CA LYS A 119 6.65 -0.43 -0.14
C LYS A 119 7.37 -0.99 -1.36
N ARG A 120 6.64 -1.78 -2.14
CA ARG A 120 7.11 -2.37 -3.39
C ARG A 120 5.94 -2.40 -4.38
N PHE A 121 6.22 -1.94 -5.58
CA PHE A 121 5.31 -2.06 -6.71
C PHE A 121 6.13 -2.22 -7.97
N GLU A 122 6.08 -3.40 -8.57
CA GLU A 122 6.86 -3.75 -9.75
C GLU A 122 5.93 -4.36 -10.80
N ILE A 123 6.01 -3.86 -12.02
CA ILE A 123 5.19 -4.33 -13.13
C ILE A 123 6.08 -5.06 -14.13
N ILE A 124 5.67 -6.25 -14.51
CA ILE A 124 6.44 -7.12 -15.40
C ILE A 124 5.51 -7.68 -16.47
N MET A 125 5.84 -7.45 -17.74
CA MET A 125 5.19 -8.13 -18.86
C MET A 125 5.69 -9.57 -18.91
N ILE A 126 4.81 -10.55 -18.70
CA ILE A 126 5.13 -11.97 -18.77
C ILE A 126 4.93 -12.50 -20.19
N LYS A 127 3.85 -12.06 -20.83
CA LYS A 127 3.47 -12.34 -22.22
C LYS A 127 2.79 -11.11 -22.79
N GLU A 128 2.53 -11.09 -24.10
CA GLU A 128 1.85 -9.99 -24.77
C GLU A 128 0.48 -9.66 -24.17
N ASP A 129 -0.17 -10.65 -23.57
CA ASP A 129 -1.52 -10.57 -22.98
C ASP A 129 -1.53 -10.70 -21.45
N LEU A 130 -0.37 -10.76 -20.78
CA LEU A 130 -0.28 -11.05 -19.35
C LEU A 130 0.75 -10.20 -18.63
N ILE A 131 0.27 -9.39 -17.71
CA ILE A 131 1.10 -8.58 -16.78
C ILE A 131 1.10 -9.22 -15.39
N ARG A 132 2.26 -9.25 -14.75
CA ARG A 132 2.41 -9.52 -13.31
C ARG A 132 2.73 -8.23 -12.58
N ILE A 133 2.03 -8.01 -11.49
CA ILE A 133 2.26 -6.90 -10.57
C ILE A 133 2.71 -7.49 -9.24
N ASP A 134 3.94 -7.21 -8.85
CA ASP A 134 4.54 -7.63 -7.60
C ASP A 134 4.45 -6.51 -6.58
N THR A 135 3.88 -6.79 -5.43
CA THR A 135 3.71 -5.87 -4.30
C THR A 135 4.17 -6.50 -3.00
N ASP A 136 4.14 -5.76 -1.91
CA ASP A 136 4.39 -6.30 -0.57
C ASP A 136 3.31 -7.28 -0.08
N LEU A 137 2.14 -7.35 -0.73
CA LEU A 137 1.10 -8.37 -0.48
C LEU A 137 1.28 -9.66 -1.31
N GLY A 138 2.19 -9.66 -2.27
CA GLY A 138 2.42 -10.77 -3.18
C GLY A 138 2.28 -10.37 -4.64
N SER A 139 2.09 -11.35 -5.51
CA SER A 139 1.99 -11.17 -6.97
C SER A 139 0.54 -11.28 -7.43
N SER A 140 0.14 -10.35 -8.28
CA SER A 140 -1.15 -10.36 -8.97
C SER A 140 -0.93 -10.47 -10.48
N TYR A 141 -1.83 -11.14 -11.18
CA TYR A 141 -1.77 -11.32 -12.64
C TYR A 141 -2.97 -10.65 -13.28
N VAL A 142 -2.71 -9.87 -14.33
CA VAL A 142 -3.73 -9.13 -15.08
C VAL A 142 -3.65 -9.53 -16.54
N HIS A 143 -4.74 -10.03 -17.10
CA HIS A 143 -4.87 -10.28 -18.52
C HIS A 143 -5.23 -8.98 -19.25
N ILE A 144 -4.54 -8.74 -20.35
CA ILE A 144 -4.82 -7.66 -21.31
C ILE A 144 -5.71 -8.27 -22.40
N HIS A 145 -6.78 -7.61 -22.72
CA HIS A 145 -7.74 -8.06 -23.76
C HIS A 145 -7.57 -7.30 -25.05
#